data_2164f26ead96007de95a3489d0db3b3d
#
_entry.id   2164f26ead96007de95a3489d0db3b3d
#
_cell.length_a   1.000
_cell.length_b   1.000
_cell.length_c   1.000
_cell.angle_alpha   90.00
_cell.angle_beta   90.00
_cell.angle_gamma   90.00
#
_symmetry.space_group_name_H-M   'P 1'
#
loop_
_entity.id
_entity.type
_entity.pdbx_description
1 polymer ?
#
loop_
_entity_poly.entity_id
_entity_poly.type
_entity_poly.pdbx_seq_one_letter_code
_entity_poly.pdbx_strand_id
1 'polypeptide(L)'
;DFNSPLTVEKDDWGLAFVNVLKTSAESASLYNLWYELPQEKRYSHTYGKKRSALDHIVIAKTLSDGKGIEYKKGTFTPFIVPYMLESDGVPKRWQISDKGKGKHLGEGFSDHLPLTAIFHTISE
;
A
#
# COMPACT_ATOMS: atom_id res chain seq x y z
N ASP A 1 -2.14 -2.19 -6.79
CA ASP A 1 -0.77 -2.69 -6.72
C ASP A 1 0.07 -2.10 -7.86
N PHE A 2 1.09 -1.33 -7.51
CA PHE A 2 2.06 -0.79 -8.48
C PHE A 2 3.23 -1.75 -8.70
N ASN A 3 3.33 -2.78 -7.87
CA ASN A 3 4.44 -3.72 -7.83
C ASN A 3 5.82 -3.03 -7.80
N SER A 4 5.84 -1.82 -7.23
CA SER A 4 7.03 -0.97 -7.13
C SER A 4 7.13 -0.40 -5.71
N PRO A 5 8.22 -0.66 -5.00
CA PRO A 5 8.38 -0.14 -3.65
C PRO A 5 8.57 1.38 -3.62
N LEU A 6 8.06 2.00 -2.55
CA LEU A 6 8.12 3.45 -2.33
C LEU A 6 9.55 4.04 -2.37
N THR A 7 10.54 3.24 -2.03
CA THR A 7 11.94 3.68 -1.80
C THR A 7 12.94 3.14 -2.82
N VAL A 8 12.52 2.79 -4.03
CA VAL A 8 13.46 2.35 -5.06
C VAL A 8 14.27 3.56 -5.54
N GLU A 9 15.54 3.60 -5.19
CA GLU A 9 16.46 4.65 -5.65
C GLU A 9 16.98 4.37 -7.07
N LYS A 10 16.93 3.12 -7.50
CA LYS A 10 17.29 2.69 -8.84
C LYS A 10 16.11 2.00 -9.48
N ASP A 11 15.89 2.37 -10.69
CA ASP A 11 15.01 1.73 -11.64
C ASP A 11 15.56 0.34 -12.01
N ASP A 12 15.27 -0.66 -11.16
CA ASP A 12 15.68 -2.04 -11.40
C ASP A 12 15.04 -2.63 -12.67
N TRP A 13 14.01 -1.96 -13.21
CA TRP A 13 13.23 -2.39 -14.36
C TRP A 13 13.36 -1.47 -15.58
N GLY A 14 14.15 -0.40 -15.51
CA GLY A 14 14.23 0.58 -16.58
C GLY A 14 12.95 1.37 -16.82
N LEU A 15 12.01 1.37 -15.85
CA LEU A 15 10.72 2.01 -15.96
C LEU A 15 10.70 3.33 -15.19
N ALA A 16 10.25 4.39 -15.84
CA ALA A 16 10.11 5.73 -15.26
C ALA A 16 9.10 5.83 -14.09
N PHE A 17 8.43 4.74 -13.72
CA PHE A 17 7.41 4.70 -12.66
C PHE A 17 7.94 5.02 -11.27
N VAL A 18 9.16 4.64 -10.98
CA VAL A 18 9.79 4.88 -9.67
C VAL A 18 9.80 6.35 -9.33
N ASN A 19 10.09 7.17 -10.31
CA ASN A 19 10.10 8.62 -10.14
C ASN A 19 8.71 9.20 -9.85
N VAL A 20 7.64 8.61 -10.36
CA VAL A 20 6.28 9.09 -10.10
C VAL A 20 5.91 8.91 -8.62
N LEU A 21 6.20 7.78 -8.00
CA LEU A 21 5.90 7.54 -6.59
C LEU A 21 6.77 8.40 -5.67
N LYS A 22 8.04 8.58 -6.00
CA LYS A 22 8.93 9.50 -5.27
C LYS A 22 8.53 10.95 -5.51
N THR A 23 8.28 11.32 -6.75
CA THR A 23 7.87 12.67 -7.13
C THR A 23 6.51 13.04 -6.52
N SER A 24 5.60 12.08 -6.32
CA SER A 24 4.31 12.34 -5.70
C SER A 24 4.41 12.85 -4.26
N ALA A 25 5.51 12.54 -3.54
CA ALA A 25 5.75 13.10 -2.22
C ALA A 25 6.19 14.57 -2.27
N GLU A 26 6.92 14.94 -3.30
CA GLU A 26 7.55 16.25 -3.47
C GLU A 26 6.75 17.16 -4.40
N SER A 27 5.92 16.57 -5.27
CA SER A 27 5.11 17.29 -6.27
C SER A 27 4.10 18.23 -5.62
N ALA A 28 3.90 19.37 -6.25
CA ALA A 28 2.82 20.29 -5.87
C ALA A 28 1.41 19.75 -6.18
N SER A 29 1.26 18.75 -7.05
CA SER A 29 -0.03 18.27 -7.53
C SER A 29 -0.49 16.92 -6.94
N LEU A 30 0.45 16.06 -6.55
CA LEU A 30 0.15 14.71 -6.05
C LEU A 30 0.79 14.46 -4.68
N TYR A 31 0.17 13.56 -3.90
CA TYR A 31 0.67 13.16 -2.60
C TYR A 31 0.44 11.66 -2.37
N ASN A 32 1.49 10.93 -2.00
CA ASN A 32 1.40 9.53 -1.66
C ASN A 32 1.15 9.37 -0.16
N LEU A 33 0.05 8.73 0.20
CA LEU A 33 -0.41 8.65 1.59
C LEU A 33 0.52 7.86 2.52
N TRP A 34 1.42 7.03 1.98
CA TRP A 34 2.45 6.37 2.79
C TRP A 34 3.31 7.35 3.60
N TYR A 35 3.46 8.58 3.11
CA TYR A 35 4.27 9.59 3.82
C TYR A 35 3.63 10.11 5.10
N GLU A 36 2.36 9.80 5.35
CA GLU A 36 1.71 10.06 6.64
C GLU A 36 2.12 9.08 7.74
N LEU A 37 2.63 7.91 7.37
CA LEU A 37 3.04 6.87 8.31
C LEU A 37 4.55 6.92 8.57
N PRO A 38 5.00 6.55 9.79
CA PRO A 38 6.40 6.35 10.07
C PRO A 38 6.96 5.20 9.23
N GLN A 39 8.25 5.26 8.90
CA GLN A 39 8.89 4.37 7.92
C GLN A 39 8.69 2.89 8.23
N GLU A 40 8.77 2.50 9.49
CA GLU A 40 8.62 1.11 9.94
C GLU A 40 7.21 0.53 9.73
N LYS A 41 6.21 1.40 9.51
CA LYS A 41 4.82 1.02 9.19
C LYS A 41 4.50 1.04 7.71
N ARG A 42 5.44 1.43 6.86
CA ARG A 42 5.22 1.55 5.40
C ARG A 42 5.45 0.22 4.71
N TYR A 43 4.48 -0.67 4.81
CA TYR A 43 4.50 -1.93 4.06
C TYR A 43 3.09 -2.45 3.80
N SER A 44 2.92 -3.04 2.65
CA SER A 44 1.73 -3.82 2.26
C SER A 44 2.06 -5.26 1.93
N HIS A 45 3.32 -5.57 1.67
CA HIS A 45 3.78 -6.90 1.28
C HIS A 45 5.03 -7.30 2.07
N THR A 46 5.18 -8.61 2.30
CA THR A 46 6.36 -9.17 2.96
C THR A 46 6.88 -10.37 2.16
N TYR A 47 8.14 -10.31 1.77
CA TYR A 47 8.84 -11.44 1.14
C TYR A 47 10.05 -11.85 2.00
N GLY A 48 9.99 -13.06 2.56
CA GLY A 48 10.93 -13.46 3.60
C GLY A 48 10.84 -12.52 4.80
N LYS A 49 11.95 -11.86 5.13
CA LYS A 49 12.01 -10.84 6.20
C LYS A 49 11.90 -9.39 5.68
N LYS A 50 11.82 -9.21 4.36
CA LYS A 50 11.77 -7.88 3.76
C LYS A 50 10.34 -7.40 3.62
N ARG A 51 10.03 -6.27 4.24
CA ARG A 51 8.78 -5.54 4.08
C ARG A 51 8.90 -4.50 2.97
N SER A 52 7.86 -4.36 2.15
CA SER A 52 7.84 -3.41 1.03
C SER A 52 6.45 -2.81 0.88
N ALA A 53 6.38 -1.52 0.61
CA ALA A 53 5.16 -0.82 0.21
C ALA A 53 5.02 -0.94 -1.31
N LEU A 54 4.32 -1.97 -1.79
CA LEU A 54 4.11 -2.24 -3.21
C LEU A 54 2.78 -1.66 -3.72
N ASP A 55 1.82 -1.52 -2.82
CA ASP A 55 0.51 -0.94 -3.08
C ASP A 55 0.51 0.52 -2.63
N HIS A 56 -0.18 1.40 -3.35
CA HIS A 56 -0.17 2.82 -3.05
C HIS A 56 -1.55 3.44 -3.21
N ILE A 57 -1.86 4.41 -2.34
CA ILE A 57 -2.91 5.40 -2.58
C ILE A 57 -2.22 6.74 -2.75
N VAL A 58 -2.32 7.27 -3.96
CA VAL A 58 -1.80 8.59 -4.34
C VAL A 58 -2.99 9.49 -4.62
N ILE A 59 -3.06 10.62 -3.97
CA ILE A 59 -4.16 11.58 -4.10
C ILE A 59 -3.68 12.88 -4.74
N ALA A 60 -4.60 13.55 -5.45
CA ALA A 60 -4.38 14.93 -5.84
C ALA A 60 -4.42 15.83 -4.60
N LYS A 61 -3.59 16.85 -4.54
CA LYS A 61 -3.58 17.81 -3.42
C LYS A 61 -4.88 18.63 -3.32
N THR A 62 -5.65 18.70 -4.39
CA THR A 62 -7.00 19.27 -4.37
C THR A 62 -8.00 18.49 -3.50
N LEU A 63 -7.68 17.25 -3.12
CA LEU A 63 -8.44 16.50 -2.11
C LEU A 63 -8.09 16.90 -0.68
N SER A 64 -7.46 18.07 -0.50
CA SER A 64 -7.12 18.69 0.78
C SER A 64 -7.20 20.22 0.68
N ASP A 65 -8.11 20.76 -0.16
CA ASP A 65 -8.28 22.20 -0.41
C ASP A 65 -9.51 22.82 0.27
N GLY A 66 -10.24 22.02 1.02
CA GLY A 66 -11.43 22.44 1.77
C GLY A 66 -12.70 22.48 0.92
N LYS A 67 -12.75 21.81 -0.24
CA LYS A 67 -13.89 21.88 -1.16
C LYS A 67 -14.30 20.51 -1.70
N GLY A 68 -15.60 20.29 -1.82
CA GLY A 68 -16.14 19.10 -2.45
C GLY A 68 -15.77 17.81 -1.73
N ILE A 69 -15.00 16.93 -2.35
CA ILE A 69 -14.53 15.69 -1.73
C ILE A 69 -13.15 15.92 -1.12
N GLU A 70 -13.02 15.62 0.16
CA GLU A 70 -11.81 15.80 0.93
C GLU A 70 -11.27 14.47 1.47
N TYR A 71 -9.97 14.30 1.43
CA TYR A 71 -9.29 13.24 2.16
C TYR A 71 -9.25 13.56 3.65
N LYS A 72 -9.70 12.65 4.48
CA LYS A 72 -9.60 12.80 5.94
C LYS A 72 -8.19 12.44 6.38
N LYS A 73 -7.36 13.46 6.60
CA LYS A 73 -5.96 13.32 6.99
C LYS A 73 -5.77 12.38 8.18
N GLY A 74 -4.74 11.52 8.12
CA GLY A 74 -4.42 10.56 9.18
C GLY A 74 -5.30 9.30 9.19
N THR A 75 -6.14 9.09 8.18
CA THR A 75 -6.97 7.88 8.08
C THR A 75 -6.40 6.81 7.16
N PHE A 76 -5.31 7.11 6.47
CA PHE A 76 -4.62 6.13 5.67
C PHE A 76 -3.95 5.08 6.55
N THR A 77 -4.21 3.81 6.25
CA THR A 77 -3.57 2.69 6.95
C THR A 77 -3.62 1.41 6.13
N PRO A 78 -2.61 0.53 6.22
CA PRO A 78 -2.80 -0.87 5.89
C PRO A 78 -3.89 -1.47 6.77
N PHE A 79 -4.86 -2.14 6.15
CA PHE A 79 -5.92 -2.81 6.89
C PHE A 79 -5.41 -4.17 7.39
N ILE A 80 -5.33 -4.29 8.70
CA ILE A 80 -4.76 -5.48 9.37
C ILE A 80 -5.77 -6.01 10.37
N VAL A 81 -6.14 -7.27 10.19
CA VAL A 81 -6.91 -8.04 11.18
C VAL A 81 -6.19 -9.36 11.47
N PRO A 82 -6.27 -9.89 12.70
CA PRO A 82 -5.46 -11.04 13.13
C PRO A 82 -5.52 -12.24 12.20
N TYR A 83 -6.70 -12.57 11.67
CA TYR A 83 -6.87 -13.74 10.80
C TYR A 83 -6.21 -13.61 9.43
N MET A 84 -5.82 -12.39 9.02
CA MET A 84 -5.11 -12.14 7.75
C MET A 84 -3.60 -12.34 7.88
N LEU A 85 -3.10 -12.59 9.08
CA LEU A 85 -1.68 -12.71 9.34
C LEU A 85 -1.32 -14.13 9.79
N GLU A 86 -0.11 -14.53 9.45
CA GLU A 86 0.59 -15.65 10.12
C GLU A 86 1.04 -15.23 11.52
N SER A 87 1.45 -16.18 12.33
CA SER A 87 1.89 -15.94 13.72
C SER A 87 3.10 -15.00 13.84
N ASP A 88 3.88 -14.85 12.79
CA ASP A 88 5.04 -13.95 12.69
C ASP A 88 4.67 -12.55 12.13
N GLY A 89 3.38 -12.30 11.87
CA GLY A 89 2.88 -11.02 11.37
C GLY A 89 3.02 -10.83 9.86
N VAL A 90 3.35 -11.88 9.12
CA VAL A 90 3.38 -11.86 7.65
C VAL A 90 1.96 -12.04 7.12
N PRO A 91 1.55 -11.36 6.03
CA PRO A 91 0.27 -11.61 5.40
C PRO A 91 0.07 -13.08 5.05
N LYS A 92 -1.06 -13.64 5.48
CA LYS A 92 -1.40 -15.05 5.25
C LYS A 92 -1.85 -15.24 3.82
N ARG A 93 -0.87 -15.49 2.94
CA ARG A 93 -1.15 -15.76 1.53
C ARG A 93 -1.97 -17.03 1.36
N TRP A 94 -2.75 -17.11 0.31
CA TRP A 94 -3.46 -18.31 -0.10
C TRP A 94 -2.56 -19.54 -0.13
N GLN A 95 -3.02 -20.63 0.41
CA GLN A 95 -2.27 -21.87 0.50
C GLN A 95 -2.62 -22.78 -0.67
N ILE A 96 -1.59 -23.36 -1.30
CA ILE A 96 -1.71 -24.29 -2.41
C ILE A 96 -0.95 -25.56 -2.06
N SER A 97 -1.55 -26.74 -2.29
CA SER A 97 -0.89 -28.02 -2.10
C SER A 97 0.32 -28.19 -3.04
N ASP A 98 1.09 -29.25 -2.84
CA ASP A 98 2.23 -29.63 -3.69
C ASP A 98 3.23 -28.49 -3.93
N LYS A 99 3.55 -27.76 -2.85
CA LYS A 99 4.51 -26.62 -2.90
C LYS A 99 4.12 -25.56 -3.93
N GLY A 100 2.83 -25.27 -4.05
CA GLY A 100 2.32 -24.24 -4.97
C GLY A 100 1.97 -24.73 -6.38
N LYS A 101 1.96 -26.03 -6.60
CA LYS A 101 1.62 -26.63 -7.91
C LYS A 101 0.26 -27.32 -7.96
N GLY A 102 -0.35 -27.52 -6.80
CA GLY A 102 -1.61 -28.24 -6.65
C GLY A 102 -2.85 -27.35 -6.58
N LYS A 103 -3.84 -27.79 -5.81
CA LYS A 103 -5.11 -27.08 -5.60
C LYS A 103 -5.03 -26.14 -4.40
N HIS A 104 -5.82 -25.07 -4.46
CA HIS A 104 -6.04 -24.18 -3.32
C HIS A 104 -6.64 -24.97 -2.14
N LEU A 105 -6.10 -24.76 -0.95
CA LEU A 105 -6.48 -25.51 0.27
C LEU A 105 -7.66 -24.87 1.02
N GLY A 106 -8.24 -23.78 0.53
CA GLY A 106 -9.29 -23.04 1.21
C GLY A 106 -8.79 -22.17 2.37
N GLU A 107 -7.47 -22.00 2.50
CA GLU A 107 -6.82 -21.22 3.55
C GLU A 107 -5.99 -20.09 2.99
N GLY A 108 -5.90 -19.00 3.77
CA GLY A 108 -5.18 -17.80 3.39
C GLY A 108 -6.00 -16.86 2.51
N PHE A 109 -5.45 -15.68 2.25
CA PHE A 109 -6.18 -14.59 1.57
C PHE A 109 -5.33 -13.96 0.49
N SER A 110 -4.30 -13.20 0.87
CA SER A 110 -3.41 -12.48 -0.01
C SER A 110 -2.04 -12.35 0.64
N ASP A 111 -1.00 -12.27 -0.15
CA ASP A 111 0.35 -11.88 0.29
C ASP A 111 0.52 -10.36 0.39
N HIS A 112 -0.52 -9.59 0.02
CA HIS A 112 -0.61 -8.15 0.22
C HIS A 112 -1.67 -7.79 1.26
N LEU A 113 -1.42 -6.72 2.01
CA LEU A 113 -2.38 -6.09 2.90
C LEU A 113 -3.21 -5.07 2.11
N PRO A 114 -4.53 -5.05 2.28
CA PRO A 114 -5.36 -3.99 1.73
C PRO A 114 -4.97 -2.63 2.31
N LEU A 115 -5.07 -1.58 1.50
CA LEU A 115 -4.88 -0.20 1.95
C LEU A 115 -6.24 0.49 2.07
N THR A 116 -6.41 1.28 3.10
CA THR A 116 -7.65 2.05 3.33
C THR A 116 -7.35 3.52 3.55
N ALA A 117 -8.26 4.36 3.10
CA ALA A 117 -8.27 5.80 3.35
C ALA A 117 -9.73 6.28 3.39
N ILE A 118 -10.03 7.27 4.21
CA ILE A 118 -11.38 7.82 4.34
C ILE A 118 -11.45 9.16 3.61
N PHE A 119 -12.50 9.32 2.82
CA PHE A 119 -12.86 10.56 2.17
C PHE A 119 -14.25 11.00 2.67
N HIS A 120 -14.49 12.29 2.68
CA HIS A 120 -15.78 12.88 3.05
C HIS A 120 -16.13 14.04 2.13
N THR A 121 -17.40 14.37 2.05
CA THR A 121 -17.88 15.54 1.32
C THR A 121 -17.96 16.73 2.26
N ILE A 122 -17.52 17.89 1.80
CA ILE A 122 -17.79 19.18 2.44
C ILE A 122 -19.03 19.76 1.77
N SER A 123 -20.09 19.97 2.55
CA SER A 123 -21.25 20.72 2.07
C SER A 123 -20.88 22.21 1.99
N GLU A 124 -21.20 22.83 0.89
CA GLU A 124 -21.15 24.30 0.75
C GLU A 124 -22.06 24.98 1.76
#